data_b8ba1944323f429d947e91aff9339cc4
#
_entry.id   b8ba1944323f429d947e91aff9339cc4
#
_cell.length_a   1.000
_cell.length_b   1.000
_cell.length_c   1.000
_cell.angle_alpha   90.00
_cell.angle_beta   90.00
_cell.angle_gamma   90.00
#
_symmetry.space_group_name_H-M   'P 1'
#
loop_
_entity.id
_entity.type
_entity.pdbx_description
1 polymer ?
#
loop_
_entity_poly.entity_id
_entity_poly.type
_entity_poly.pdbx_seq_one_letter_code
_entity_poly.pdbx_strand_id
1 'polypeptide(L)'
;NDRRHVIALDPVTGLLKWTFTEPNTFRYEYSMRKGYGKGVAYGEVDGRGVIFITTPGFFLHALDAETGQPLEGWGEGVPVDGFPASGSVDLVADLIEGWGPWENWGQPYDPYQGIPLEIGYITSSSPPIVVNDVVVVGNSAEQGYNQTRTEMVPGDILAYDAGTGDFKWKFNVIPRPGEFGHETWTNDAWQYTGDISSWAPMSADPELGLVYIVTNGPTIDYYGGFHPGDNLYSTSVIAIDVETGEREWHYQFVHHDIWNYDTPMGPVLMDVTVDGERIPGFFQATKQAFVYALDRRTGEPIWPIPEVEVPQSLVPGEMLSPTQPFPTKPAPFDLQGRTEDHLIDYTPEIRAMALQIAQENNSFAPLFNPPTHVGNPAGAARVCPGGAGGANITGPAVADPVSGVMYVTSQSACGTAYLMAGAESPMDQLVQTGTIRSDWSRAVGGGRGGGSGRESIDGLSIWKGPVGRIVAIDMNTGEHMWMIPNGDARQAQQDAIRDHPLLQGVSGVQTNRGRSGHSAMVVTPNLLFASGQTADDEWKLFAIDKRTGERVGAVPLPGSTRYGMSSWV
;
A
#
# COMPACT_ATOMS: atom_id res chain seq x y z
N ASN A 1 10.40 -18.57 3.88
CA ASN A 1 9.29 -18.77 4.81
C ASN A 1 8.00 -18.53 4.05
N ASP A 2 7.26 -19.58 3.77
CA ASP A 2 5.91 -19.44 3.26
C ASP A 2 5.00 -19.06 4.46
N ARG A 3 4.06 -18.22 4.29
CA ARG A 3 3.36 -17.45 5.28
C ARG A 3 2.26 -18.12 6.06
N ARG A 4 2.10 -19.41 5.92
CA ARG A 4 1.29 -20.22 6.82
C ARG A 4 2.06 -20.69 8.06
N HIS A 5 3.29 -20.17 8.24
CA HIS A 5 4.13 -20.51 9.40
C HIS A 5 4.25 -19.34 10.37
N VAL A 6 4.07 -19.62 11.65
CA VAL A 6 4.47 -18.75 12.76
C VAL A 6 5.67 -19.38 13.47
N ILE A 7 6.66 -18.57 13.78
CA ILE A 7 7.89 -18.99 14.46
C ILE A 7 8.10 -18.11 15.68
N ALA A 8 8.18 -18.69 16.85
CA ALA A 8 8.57 -18.00 18.07
C ALA A 8 10.03 -18.28 18.39
N LEU A 9 10.76 -17.21 18.66
CA LEU A 9 12.17 -17.25 19.03
C LEU A 9 12.36 -16.67 20.43
N ASP A 10 13.33 -17.20 21.16
CA ASP A 10 13.79 -16.56 22.38
C ASP A 10 14.48 -15.22 22.03
N PRO A 11 14.08 -14.08 22.60
CA PRO A 11 14.56 -12.78 22.19
C PRO A 11 16.03 -12.52 22.55
N VAL A 12 16.59 -13.23 23.52
CA VAL A 12 17.99 -13.07 23.97
C VAL A 12 18.92 -13.94 23.17
N THR A 13 18.53 -15.20 22.95
CA THR A 13 19.39 -16.21 22.34
C THR A 13 19.12 -16.46 20.85
N GLY A 14 17.95 -16.05 20.35
CA GLY A 14 17.47 -16.35 19.01
C GLY A 14 17.11 -17.84 18.79
N LEU A 15 17.10 -18.64 19.86
CA LEU A 15 16.75 -20.06 19.76
C LEU A 15 15.25 -20.24 19.51
N LEU A 16 14.93 -21.25 18.72
CA LEU A 16 13.55 -21.63 18.42
C LEU A 16 12.84 -22.09 19.69
N LYS A 17 11.68 -21.49 19.99
CA LYS A 17 10.77 -21.93 21.05
C LYS A 17 9.70 -22.89 20.51
N TRP A 18 8.95 -22.44 19.51
CA TRP A 18 7.93 -23.26 18.86
C TRP A 18 7.70 -22.79 17.41
N THR A 19 7.00 -23.62 16.65
CA THR A 19 6.49 -23.28 15.31
C THR A 19 5.06 -23.78 15.18
N PHE A 20 4.26 -23.00 14.45
CA PHE A 20 2.97 -23.40 13.94
C PHE A 20 3.00 -23.44 12.43
N THR A 21 2.27 -24.37 11.82
CA THR A 21 2.11 -24.48 10.36
C THR A 21 0.67 -24.81 10.04
N GLU A 22 -0.01 -23.95 9.29
CA GLU A 22 -1.34 -24.24 8.76
C GLU A 22 -1.30 -25.48 7.83
N PRO A 23 -2.28 -26.38 7.90
CA PRO A 23 -2.43 -27.49 6.95
C PRO A 23 -2.55 -27.00 5.49
N ASN A 24 -2.15 -27.84 4.54
CA ASN A 24 -2.21 -27.48 3.13
C ASN A 24 -3.65 -27.53 2.61
N THR A 25 -4.02 -26.55 1.79
CA THR A 25 -5.30 -26.47 1.09
C THR A 25 -5.10 -26.06 -0.36
N PHE A 26 -6.07 -26.31 -1.21
CA PHE A 26 -6.06 -25.79 -2.58
C PHE A 26 -5.97 -24.26 -2.59
N ARG A 27 -6.72 -23.58 -1.72
CA ARG A 27 -6.68 -22.11 -1.55
C ARG A 27 -5.26 -21.59 -1.31
N TYR A 28 -4.49 -22.27 -0.46
CA TYR A 28 -3.09 -21.91 -0.22
C TYR A 28 -2.20 -22.21 -1.42
N GLU A 29 -2.35 -23.35 -2.07
CA GLU A 29 -1.52 -23.75 -3.23
C GLU A 29 -1.64 -22.75 -4.37
N TYR A 30 -2.83 -22.27 -4.64
CA TYR A 30 -3.11 -21.28 -5.70
C TYR A 30 -3.00 -19.83 -5.24
N SER A 31 -2.68 -19.58 -3.97
CA SER A 31 -2.51 -18.22 -3.48
C SER A 31 -1.39 -17.48 -4.22
N MET A 32 -1.75 -16.43 -4.95
CA MET A 32 -0.82 -15.54 -5.65
C MET A 32 0.01 -14.68 -4.69
N ARG A 33 -0.41 -14.58 -3.43
CA ARG A 33 0.19 -13.74 -2.39
C ARG A 33 0.95 -14.52 -1.32
N LYS A 34 1.28 -15.83 -1.53
CA LYS A 34 2.03 -16.65 -0.54
C LYS A 34 3.30 -16.01 -0.01
N GLY A 35 3.93 -15.17 -0.80
CA GLY A 35 5.14 -14.46 -0.43
C GLY A 35 4.91 -13.14 0.36
N TYR A 36 3.70 -12.70 0.73
CA TYR A 36 3.40 -11.35 1.25
C TYR A 36 2.87 -11.25 2.70
N GLY A 37 3.22 -12.02 3.77
CA GLY A 37 2.83 -11.82 5.19
C GLY A 37 3.51 -10.59 5.81
N LYS A 38 2.78 -9.89 6.61
CA LYS A 38 3.23 -8.65 7.23
C LYS A 38 3.26 -8.72 8.74
N GLY A 39 2.95 -9.87 9.31
CA GLY A 39 3.05 -10.08 10.74
C GLY A 39 1.90 -10.88 11.33
N VAL A 40 1.82 -10.80 12.64
CA VAL A 40 0.79 -11.39 13.49
C VAL A 40 0.28 -10.31 14.43
N ALA A 41 -0.90 -10.52 15.03
CA ALA A 41 -1.37 -9.71 16.14
C ALA A 41 -1.19 -10.46 17.46
N TYR A 42 -1.04 -9.72 18.55
CA TYR A 42 -1.05 -10.24 19.91
C TYR A 42 -2.27 -9.67 20.65
N GLY A 43 -2.90 -10.52 21.42
CA GLY A 43 -3.97 -10.14 22.35
C GLY A 43 -3.92 -11.00 23.59
N GLU A 44 -4.76 -10.69 24.58
CA GLU A 44 -4.93 -11.49 25.77
C GLU A 44 -6.37 -12.02 25.84
N VAL A 45 -6.52 -13.31 26.09
CA VAL A 45 -7.80 -13.99 26.27
C VAL A 45 -7.77 -14.69 27.63
N ASP A 46 -8.64 -14.31 28.54
CA ASP A 46 -8.71 -14.85 29.90
C ASP A 46 -7.36 -14.83 30.65
N GLY A 47 -6.58 -13.74 30.43
CA GLY A 47 -5.25 -13.57 31.04
C GLY A 47 -4.15 -14.43 30.41
N ARG A 48 -4.43 -15.05 29.27
CA ARG A 48 -3.48 -15.84 28.46
C ARG A 48 -3.10 -15.06 27.20
N GLY A 49 -1.82 -14.96 26.90
CA GLY A 49 -1.34 -14.37 25.64
C GLY A 49 -1.72 -15.23 24.44
N VAL A 50 -2.28 -14.62 23.42
CA VAL A 50 -2.73 -15.26 22.17
C VAL A 50 -2.14 -14.56 20.96
N ILE A 51 -1.63 -15.35 20.01
CA ILE A 51 -1.18 -14.88 18.71
C ILE A 51 -2.28 -15.13 17.68
N PHE A 52 -2.73 -14.07 17.01
CA PHE A 52 -3.67 -14.14 15.91
C PHE A 52 -2.92 -13.98 14.57
N ILE A 53 -3.24 -14.84 13.61
CA ILE A 53 -2.69 -14.77 12.26
C ILE A 53 -3.76 -15.06 11.22
N THR A 54 -3.81 -14.22 10.17
CA THR A 54 -4.50 -14.54 8.92
C THR A 54 -3.50 -15.09 7.91
N THR A 55 -3.86 -16.17 7.27
CA THR A 55 -2.98 -16.90 6.35
C THR A 55 -3.34 -16.65 4.88
N PRO A 56 -2.45 -16.98 3.93
CA PRO A 56 -2.80 -16.92 2.51
C PRO A 56 -3.95 -17.82 2.08
N GLY A 57 -4.27 -18.86 2.86
CA GLY A 57 -5.48 -19.65 2.69
C GLY A 57 -6.75 -18.92 3.12
N PHE A 58 -6.63 -17.73 3.66
CA PHE A 58 -7.70 -16.90 4.20
C PHE A 58 -8.45 -17.59 5.34
N PHE A 59 -7.65 -18.08 6.30
CA PHE A 59 -8.10 -18.56 7.60
C PHE A 59 -7.55 -17.65 8.70
N LEU A 60 -8.30 -17.50 9.77
CA LEU A 60 -7.84 -16.84 10.99
C LEU A 60 -7.53 -17.93 12.04
N HIS A 61 -6.31 -17.89 12.59
CA HIS A 61 -5.90 -18.78 13.67
C HIS A 61 -5.63 -18.00 14.95
N ALA A 62 -6.03 -18.58 16.09
CA ALA A 62 -5.67 -18.16 17.43
C ALA A 62 -4.76 -19.21 18.06
N LEU A 63 -3.54 -18.82 18.43
CA LEU A 63 -2.50 -19.68 18.95
C LEU A 63 -2.09 -19.23 20.35
N ASP A 64 -1.96 -20.15 21.27
CA ASP A 64 -1.36 -19.88 22.58
C ASP A 64 0.08 -19.34 22.39
N ALA A 65 0.36 -18.17 22.92
CA ALA A 65 1.62 -17.46 22.69
C ALA A 65 2.84 -18.16 23.30
N GLU A 66 2.67 -19.00 24.33
CA GLU A 66 3.77 -19.73 24.97
C GLU A 66 4.12 -21.02 24.23
N THR A 67 3.11 -21.69 23.68
CA THR A 67 3.26 -23.05 23.13
C THR A 67 3.11 -23.13 21.63
N GLY A 68 2.46 -22.14 20.99
CA GLY A 68 2.13 -22.15 19.56
C GLY A 68 1.01 -23.13 19.19
N GLN A 69 0.34 -23.72 20.19
CA GLN A 69 -0.78 -24.62 19.94
C GLN A 69 -2.05 -23.83 19.62
N PRO A 70 -2.91 -24.32 18.70
CA PRO A 70 -4.22 -23.76 18.48
C PRO A 70 -5.02 -23.67 19.80
N LEU A 71 -5.71 -22.54 20.00
CA LEU A 71 -6.43 -22.26 21.24
C LEU A 71 -7.67 -23.15 21.34
N GLU A 72 -7.72 -24.01 22.36
CA GLU A 72 -8.82 -24.94 22.56
C GLU A 72 -10.12 -24.20 22.86
N GLY A 73 -11.21 -24.59 22.18
CA GLY A 73 -12.53 -24.01 22.33
C GLY A 73 -12.72 -22.64 21.63
N TRP A 74 -11.73 -22.15 20.90
CA TRP A 74 -11.81 -20.91 20.13
C TRP A 74 -12.22 -21.19 18.68
N GLY A 75 -13.24 -20.49 18.18
CA GLY A 75 -13.77 -20.66 16.83
C GLY A 75 -14.43 -22.03 16.61
N GLU A 76 -15.16 -22.16 15.53
CA GLU A 76 -15.90 -23.39 15.19
C GLU A 76 -15.00 -24.52 14.63
N GLY A 77 -13.72 -24.21 14.37
CA GLY A 77 -12.81 -25.09 13.64
C GLY A 77 -13.09 -25.09 12.13
N VAL A 78 -12.21 -25.71 11.38
CA VAL A 78 -12.31 -25.80 9.91
C VAL A 78 -12.47 -27.27 9.52
N PRO A 79 -13.54 -27.67 8.80
CA PRO A 79 -13.81 -29.07 8.46
C PRO A 79 -12.94 -29.54 7.27
N VAL A 80 -11.62 -29.40 7.39
CA VAL A 80 -10.62 -29.82 6.42
C VAL A 80 -9.59 -30.72 7.11
N ASP A 81 -9.21 -31.80 6.46
CA ASP A 81 -8.24 -32.75 7.00
C ASP A 81 -6.93 -32.08 7.42
N GLY A 82 -6.52 -32.37 8.65
CA GLY A 82 -5.31 -31.82 9.27
C GLY A 82 -5.53 -30.52 10.05
N PHE A 83 -6.66 -29.85 9.92
CA PHE A 83 -7.01 -28.73 10.79
C PHE A 83 -7.40 -29.22 12.20
N PRO A 84 -7.07 -28.46 13.25
CA PRO A 84 -7.54 -28.76 14.61
C PRO A 84 -9.04 -28.54 14.72
N ALA A 85 -9.66 -29.20 15.71
CA ALA A 85 -11.11 -29.07 15.96
C ALA A 85 -11.53 -27.66 16.44
N SER A 86 -10.60 -26.85 16.90
CA SER A 86 -10.79 -25.45 17.32
C SER A 86 -9.47 -24.66 17.12
N GLY A 87 -9.49 -23.37 17.41
CA GLY A 87 -8.34 -22.48 17.21
C GLY A 87 -8.24 -21.90 15.80
N SER A 88 -9.28 -22.08 14.97
CA SER A 88 -9.32 -21.59 13.58
C SER A 88 -10.73 -21.24 13.14
N VAL A 89 -10.84 -20.23 12.27
CA VAL A 89 -12.07 -19.79 11.62
C VAL A 89 -11.84 -19.69 10.11
N ASP A 90 -12.83 -20.12 9.32
CA ASP A 90 -12.85 -19.97 7.87
C ASP A 90 -13.46 -18.62 7.48
N LEU A 91 -12.61 -17.65 7.11
CA LEU A 91 -13.02 -16.30 6.77
C LEU A 91 -13.82 -16.20 5.46
N VAL A 92 -13.66 -17.16 4.55
CA VAL A 92 -14.36 -17.13 3.26
C VAL A 92 -15.86 -17.38 3.47
N ALA A 93 -16.25 -18.23 4.41
CA ALA A 93 -17.65 -18.53 4.66
C ALA A 93 -18.45 -17.27 4.98
N ASP A 94 -17.93 -16.43 5.88
CA ASP A 94 -18.57 -15.16 6.27
C ASP A 94 -18.46 -14.07 5.18
N LEU A 95 -17.36 -14.10 4.40
CA LEU A 95 -17.11 -13.12 3.35
C LEU A 95 -18.12 -13.24 2.21
N ILE A 96 -18.37 -14.45 1.71
CA ILE A 96 -19.17 -14.72 0.51
C ILE A 96 -20.68 -14.59 0.72
N GLU A 97 -21.15 -14.52 1.95
CA GLU A 97 -22.57 -14.35 2.24
C GLU A 97 -23.09 -13.04 1.64
N GLY A 98 -24.16 -13.14 0.82
CA GLY A 98 -24.77 -12.00 0.11
C GLY A 98 -23.97 -11.49 -1.08
N TRP A 99 -22.92 -12.18 -1.52
CA TRP A 99 -22.18 -11.81 -2.72
C TRP A 99 -22.80 -12.47 -3.97
N GLY A 100 -23.32 -11.66 -4.89
CA GLY A 100 -24.11 -12.12 -6.02
C GLY A 100 -23.45 -13.17 -6.92
N PRO A 101 -22.16 -13.02 -7.35
CA PRO A 101 -21.48 -14.05 -8.13
C PRO A 101 -21.39 -15.41 -7.42
N TRP A 102 -21.22 -15.42 -6.10
CA TRP A 102 -21.24 -16.66 -5.32
C TRP A 102 -22.65 -17.27 -5.24
N GLU A 103 -23.66 -16.50 -4.94
CA GLU A 103 -25.05 -16.99 -4.86
C GLU A 103 -25.54 -17.58 -6.17
N ASN A 104 -25.09 -17.03 -7.30
CA ASN A 104 -25.40 -17.51 -8.63
C ASN A 104 -24.53 -18.69 -9.09
N TRP A 105 -23.46 -19.02 -8.36
CA TRP A 105 -22.54 -20.11 -8.71
C TRP A 105 -23.21 -21.49 -8.65
N GLY A 106 -24.12 -21.68 -7.68
CA GLY A 106 -24.99 -22.86 -7.59
C GLY A 106 -24.30 -24.15 -7.14
N GLN A 107 -23.08 -24.07 -6.60
CA GLN A 107 -22.39 -25.19 -5.99
C GLN A 107 -22.25 -24.96 -4.48
N PRO A 108 -22.22 -26.02 -3.66
CA PRO A 108 -21.97 -25.90 -2.24
C PRO A 108 -20.54 -25.39 -1.97
N TYR A 109 -20.38 -24.66 -0.90
CA TYR A 109 -19.07 -24.21 -0.44
C TYR A 109 -18.22 -25.39 0.06
N ASP A 110 -16.95 -25.41 -0.37
CA ASP A 110 -15.94 -26.37 0.09
C ASP A 110 -14.77 -25.60 0.73
N PRO A 111 -14.55 -25.72 2.03
CA PRO A 111 -13.48 -25.03 2.75
C PRO A 111 -12.07 -25.36 2.24
N TYR A 112 -11.83 -26.53 1.67
CA TYR A 112 -10.55 -26.90 1.08
C TYR A 112 -10.30 -26.15 -0.24
N GLN A 113 -11.32 -26.02 -1.09
CA GLN A 113 -11.23 -25.36 -2.41
C GLN A 113 -11.32 -23.83 -2.28
N GLY A 114 -12.21 -23.33 -1.42
CA GLY A 114 -12.52 -21.90 -1.33
C GLY A 114 -13.36 -21.39 -2.48
N ILE A 115 -13.11 -20.14 -2.88
CA ILE A 115 -13.81 -19.47 -3.98
C ILE A 115 -13.29 -20.02 -5.32
N PRO A 116 -14.19 -20.39 -6.27
CA PRO A 116 -13.80 -20.75 -7.63
C PRO A 116 -13.05 -19.62 -8.32
N LEU A 117 -11.91 -19.92 -8.93
CA LEU A 117 -11.07 -18.92 -9.60
C LEU A 117 -11.80 -18.23 -10.76
N GLU A 118 -12.86 -18.84 -11.29
CA GLU A 118 -13.71 -18.30 -12.34
C GLU A 118 -14.49 -17.06 -11.92
N ILE A 119 -14.81 -16.92 -10.64
CA ILE A 119 -15.62 -15.81 -10.13
C ILE A 119 -14.84 -14.84 -9.25
N GLY A 120 -13.66 -15.20 -8.79
CA GLY A 120 -12.85 -14.30 -8.00
C GLY A 120 -11.71 -14.97 -7.24
N TYR A 121 -11.03 -14.18 -6.44
CA TYR A 121 -9.93 -14.65 -5.62
C TYR A 121 -9.77 -13.77 -4.38
N ILE A 122 -9.58 -14.39 -3.23
CA ILE A 122 -9.31 -13.71 -1.97
C ILE A 122 -8.18 -14.41 -1.22
N THR A 123 -7.40 -13.64 -0.49
CA THR A 123 -6.30 -14.09 0.37
C THR A 123 -6.09 -13.07 1.49
N SER A 124 -5.11 -13.29 2.34
CA SER A 124 -4.63 -12.28 3.27
C SER A 124 -3.16 -11.95 3.03
N SER A 125 -2.83 -10.67 3.12
CA SER A 125 -1.46 -10.18 3.15
C SER A 125 -1.19 -9.18 4.26
N SER A 126 -2.20 -8.82 5.06
CA SER A 126 -2.10 -7.98 6.26
C SER A 126 -2.19 -8.81 7.53
N PRO A 127 -1.51 -8.42 8.63
CA PRO A 127 -1.84 -8.97 9.93
C PRO A 127 -3.25 -8.53 10.34
N PRO A 128 -3.98 -9.33 11.13
CA PRO A 128 -5.16 -8.83 11.82
C PRO A 128 -4.75 -7.80 12.86
N ILE A 129 -5.69 -7.04 13.40
CA ILE A 129 -5.49 -6.17 14.55
C ILE A 129 -6.42 -6.57 15.68
N VAL A 130 -5.94 -6.51 16.92
CA VAL A 130 -6.75 -6.77 18.12
C VAL A 130 -6.94 -5.44 18.85
N VAL A 131 -8.19 -5.10 19.11
CA VAL A 131 -8.56 -3.88 19.83
C VAL A 131 -9.87 -4.10 20.57
N ASN A 132 -9.90 -3.75 21.87
CA ASN A 132 -11.09 -3.89 22.74
C ASN A 132 -11.78 -5.27 22.63
N ASP A 133 -10.97 -6.34 22.72
CA ASP A 133 -11.41 -7.74 22.61
C ASP A 133 -12.04 -8.13 21.26
N VAL A 134 -11.77 -7.37 20.22
CA VAL A 134 -12.19 -7.66 18.83
C VAL A 134 -10.99 -7.89 17.94
N VAL A 135 -11.01 -8.95 17.15
CA VAL A 135 -10.03 -9.22 16.07
C VAL A 135 -10.62 -8.75 14.76
N VAL A 136 -10.04 -7.69 14.19
CA VAL A 136 -10.43 -7.15 12.88
C VAL A 136 -9.48 -7.67 11.80
N VAL A 137 -10.04 -8.17 10.71
CA VAL A 137 -9.33 -8.87 9.65
C VAL A 137 -9.41 -8.09 8.34
N GLY A 138 -8.24 -7.72 7.81
CA GLY A 138 -8.10 -7.24 6.44
C GLY A 138 -7.87 -8.40 5.46
N ASN A 139 -7.80 -8.07 4.18
CA ASN A 139 -7.67 -9.06 3.11
C ASN A 139 -6.83 -8.52 1.94
N SER A 140 -6.68 -9.33 0.92
CA SER A 140 -6.06 -8.99 -0.36
C SER A 140 -6.77 -9.74 -1.47
N ALA A 141 -7.00 -9.09 -2.58
CA ALA A 141 -7.52 -9.76 -3.76
C ALA A 141 -6.42 -10.07 -4.78
N GLU A 142 -6.82 -10.44 -5.96
CA GLU A 142 -5.98 -10.66 -7.13
C GLU A 142 -5.30 -9.36 -7.58
N GLN A 143 -4.12 -9.47 -8.18
CA GLN A 143 -3.45 -8.30 -8.77
C GLN A 143 -4.19 -7.85 -10.03
N GLY A 144 -4.72 -6.63 -10.00
CA GLY A 144 -5.51 -6.05 -11.07
C GLY A 144 -4.74 -5.59 -12.31
N TYR A 145 -3.40 -5.77 -12.36
CA TYR A 145 -2.56 -5.20 -13.43
C TYR A 145 -2.88 -5.70 -14.83
N ASN A 146 -3.24 -6.97 -14.95
CA ASN A 146 -3.37 -7.65 -16.23
C ASN A 146 -4.71 -8.38 -16.33
N GLN A 147 -5.62 -8.11 -15.45
CA GLN A 147 -6.94 -8.70 -15.45
C GLN A 147 -7.76 -8.19 -16.63
N THR A 148 -8.63 -9.07 -17.12
CA THR A 148 -9.68 -8.72 -18.09
C THR A 148 -11.07 -9.05 -17.55
N ARG A 149 -11.15 -9.82 -16.47
CA ARG A 149 -12.40 -10.13 -15.79
C ARG A 149 -12.87 -8.96 -14.95
N THR A 150 -14.13 -8.58 -15.07
CA THR A 150 -14.73 -7.50 -14.29
C THR A 150 -15.19 -7.96 -12.91
N GLU A 151 -15.57 -9.23 -12.77
CA GLU A 151 -16.02 -9.80 -11.51
C GLU A 151 -14.82 -10.06 -10.59
N MET A 152 -14.97 -9.66 -9.34
CA MET A 152 -14.00 -9.91 -8.28
C MET A 152 -14.70 -10.00 -6.93
N VAL A 153 -14.10 -10.74 -5.99
CA VAL A 153 -14.54 -10.80 -4.60
C VAL A 153 -14.37 -9.43 -3.94
N PRO A 154 -15.40 -8.88 -3.27
CA PRO A 154 -15.24 -7.63 -2.52
C PRO A 154 -14.30 -7.86 -1.33
N GLY A 155 -13.50 -6.85 -1.04
CA GLY A 155 -12.55 -6.85 0.08
C GLY A 155 -13.20 -6.51 1.41
N ASP A 156 -14.41 -7.00 1.67
CA ASP A 156 -15.17 -6.68 2.88
C ASP A 156 -14.38 -7.01 4.15
N ILE A 157 -14.51 -6.16 5.16
CA ILE A 157 -13.78 -6.27 6.42
C ILE A 157 -14.61 -7.13 7.38
N LEU A 158 -13.95 -8.08 8.01
CA LEU A 158 -14.57 -9.01 8.96
C LEU A 158 -14.05 -8.76 10.36
N ALA A 159 -14.87 -9.00 11.36
CA ALA A 159 -14.46 -8.97 12.76
C ALA A 159 -15.03 -10.12 13.58
N TYR A 160 -14.22 -10.52 14.54
CA TYR A 160 -14.49 -11.68 15.41
C TYR A 160 -14.21 -11.32 16.86
N ASP A 161 -14.93 -11.94 17.77
CA ASP A 161 -14.66 -11.85 19.19
C ASP A 161 -13.30 -12.51 19.50
N ALA A 162 -12.40 -11.78 20.16
CA ALA A 162 -11.05 -12.27 20.44
C ALA A 162 -11.05 -13.45 21.43
N GLY A 163 -12.03 -13.50 22.33
CA GLY A 163 -12.16 -14.55 23.35
C GLY A 163 -12.72 -15.86 22.81
N THR A 164 -13.68 -15.78 21.90
CA THR A 164 -14.43 -16.95 21.44
C THR A 164 -14.19 -17.32 19.99
N GLY A 165 -13.81 -16.36 19.15
CA GLY A 165 -13.73 -16.55 17.69
C GLY A 165 -15.07 -16.43 16.98
N ASP A 166 -16.13 -16.03 17.70
CA ASP A 166 -17.46 -15.84 17.12
C ASP A 166 -17.44 -14.64 16.18
N PHE A 167 -18.13 -14.76 15.03
CA PHE A 167 -18.32 -13.67 14.11
C PHE A 167 -19.09 -12.50 14.75
N LYS A 168 -18.59 -11.27 14.61
CA LYS A 168 -19.24 -10.06 15.15
C LYS A 168 -19.93 -9.25 14.06
N TRP A 169 -19.18 -8.83 13.05
CA TRP A 169 -19.69 -7.98 11.97
C TRP A 169 -18.87 -8.08 10.69
N LYS A 170 -19.53 -7.69 9.60
CA LYS A 170 -18.92 -7.46 8.28
C LYS A 170 -19.21 -6.04 7.83
N PHE A 171 -18.17 -5.33 7.39
CA PHE A 171 -18.30 -4.02 6.74
C PHE A 171 -18.14 -4.17 5.24
N ASN A 172 -19.17 -3.78 4.47
CA ASN A 172 -19.16 -3.81 3.01
C ASN A 172 -18.32 -2.66 2.46
N VAL A 173 -17.15 -2.94 1.89
CA VAL A 173 -16.29 -1.90 1.27
C VAL A 173 -16.83 -1.38 -0.05
N ILE A 174 -17.73 -2.14 -0.69
CA ILE A 174 -18.56 -1.71 -1.81
C ILE A 174 -19.98 -1.59 -1.28
N PRO A 175 -20.50 -0.36 -1.07
CA PRO A 175 -21.80 -0.15 -0.43
C PRO A 175 -22.94 -0.79 -1.20
N ARG A 176 -23.81 -1.49 -0.47
CA ARG A 176 -25.03 -2.11 -0.99
C ARG A 176 -26.18 -1.10 -1.12
N PRO A 177 -27.25 -1.40 -1.86
CA PRO A 177 -28.42 -0.54 -1.93
C PRO A 177 -28.95 -0.16 -0.54
N GLY A 178 -29.02 1.15 -0.29
CA GLY A 178 -29.43 1.73 0.99
C GLY A 178 -28.29 2.03 1.97
N GLU A 179 -27.07 1.59 1.70
CA GLU A 179 -25.88 1.98 2.46
C GLU A 179 -25.31 3.29 1.94
N PHE A 180 -24.61 4.02 2.80
CA PHE A 180 -23.96 5.29 2.45
C PHE A 180 -22.87 5.07 1.40
N GLY A 181 -22.88 5.88 0.33
CA GLY A 181 -21.89 5.81 -0.75
C GLY A 181 -22.30 4.89 -1.90
N HIS A 182 -23.43 4.17 -1.80
CA HIS A 182 -23.91 3.33 -2.90
C HIS A 182 -24.10 4.08 -4.21
N GLU A 183 -24.52 5.33 -4.15
CA GLU A 183 -24.71 6.22 -5.31
C GLU A 183 -23.43 6.51 -6.09
N THR A 184 -22.27 6.26 -5.49
CA THR A 184 -20.96 6.41 -6.15
C THR A 184 -20.58 5.22 -7.06
N TRP A 185 -21.41 4.19 -7.09
CA TRP A 185 -21.29 2.99 -7.92
C TRP A 185 -22.44 2.94 -8.92
N THR A 186 -22.24 3.48 -10.12
CA THR A 186 -23.25 3.48 -11.15
C THR A 186 -23.22 2.22 -12.01
N ASN A 187 -24.18 2.04 -12.90
CA ASN A 187 -24.32 0.86 -13.79
C ASN A 187 -24.45 -0.48 -13.06
N ASP A 188 -24.99 -0.46 -11.83
CA ASP A 188 -25.09 -1.66 -10.99
C ASP A 188 -23.74 -2.39 -10.77
N ALA A 189 -22.63 -1.67 -10.92
CA ALA A 189 -21.29 -2.23 -10.83
C ALA A 189 -20.97 -2.82 -9.45
N TRP A 190 -21.63 -2.36 -8.40
CA TRP A 190 -21.56 -2.90 -7.05
C TRP A 190 -21.85 -4.41 -6.97
N GLN A 191 -22.62 -4.95 -7.94
CA GLN A 191 -23.03 -6.36 -7.93
C GLN A 191 -21.89 -7.32 -8.28
N TYR A 192 -20.89 -6.87 -9.03
CA TYR A 192 -19.84 -7.74 -9.54
C TYR A 192 -18.41 -7.21 -9.34
N THR A 193 -18.24 -5.91 -9.17
CA THR A 193 -16.93 -5.33 -8.89
C THR A 193 -16.45 -5.75 -7.50
N GLY A 194 -15.16 -5.91 -7.35
CA GLY A 194 -14.56 -6.29 -6.08
C GLY A 194 -13.19 -5.69 -5.90
N ASP A 195 -12.35 -6.37 -5.11
CA ASP A 195 -11.15 -5.85 -4.51
C ASP A 195 -11.51 -4.78 -3.45
N ILE A 196 -10.92 -3.59 -3.48
CA ILE A 196 -11.02 -2.58 -2.42
C ILE A 196 -10.54 -3.18 -1.09
N SER A 197 -9.51 -3.99 -1.20
CA SER A 197 -8.95 -4.74 -0.09
C SER A 197 -8.20 -3.83 0.89
N SER A 198 -8.22 -4.20 2.16
CA SER A 198 -7.30 -3.68 3.18
C SER A 198 -6.05 -4.56 3.26
N TRP A 199 -5.16 -4.45 2.28
CA TRP A 199 -3.92 -5.20 2.25
C TRP A 199 -2.76 -4.52 3.01
N ALA A 200 -2.92 -3.27 3.42
CA ALA A 200 -2.04 -2.56 4.33
C ALA A 200 -2.33 -2.94 5.79
N PRO A 201 -1.35 -2.82 6.72
CA PRO A 201 -1.64 -2.91 8.14
C PRO A 201 -2.65 -1.86 8.58
N MET A 202 -3.47 -2.20 9.56
CA MET A 202 -4.44 -1.31 10.19
C MET A 202 -3.84 -0.62 11.41
N SER A 203 -4.47 0.47 11.87
CA SER A 203 -4.18 1.11 13.15
C SER A 203 -5.47 1.29 13.94
N ALA A 204 -5.37 1.41 15.27
CA ALA A 204 -6.54 1.58 16.12
C ALA A 204 -6.27 2.55 17.26
N ASP A 205 -7.32 3.17 17.76
CA ASP A 205 -7.33 3.95 19.00
C ASP A 205 -8.31 3.28 19.98
N PRO A 206 -7.80 2.50 20.94
CA PRO A 206 -8.66 1.77 21.87
C PRO A 206 -9.44 2.68 22.83
N GLU A 207 -8.98 3.92 23.09
CA GLU A 207 -9.72 4.87 23.93
C GLU A 207 -10.95 5.43 23.19
N LEU A 208 -10.84 5.63 21.87
CA LEU A 208 -11.96 6.03 21.03
C LEU A 208 -12.83 4.83 20.61
N GLY A 209 -12.34 3.60 20.74
CA GLY A 209 -12.98 2.40 20.22
C GLY A 209 -12.99 2.32 18.69
N LEU A 210 -12.02 2.97 18.01
CA LEU A 210 -11.97 3.06 16.57
C LEU A 210 -10.82 2.25 15.96
N VAL A 211 -11.12 1.55 14.86
CA VAL A 211 -10.12 0.97 13.96
C VAL A 211 -10.10 1.76 12.65
N TYR A 212 -8.89 2.07 12.17
CA TYR A 212 -8.67 2.82 10.93
C TYR A 212 -8.17 1.87 9.86
N ILE A 213 -8.99 1.66 8.85
CA ILE A 213 -8.78 0.71 7.77
C ILE A 213 -8.54 1.48 6.49
N VAL A 214 -7.44 1.19 5.82
CA VAL A 214 -7.12 1.81 4.53
C VAL A 214 -7.29 0.81 3.40
N THR A 215 -7.83 1.27 2.29
CA THR A 215 -8.22 0.43 1.16
C THR A 215 -7.42 0.75 -0.10
N ASN A 216 -7.45 -0.18 -1.07
CA ASN A 216 -6.94 0.04 -2.43
C ASN A 216 -8.06 0.38 -3.42
N GLY A 217 -7.70 0.54 -4.69
CA GLY A 217 -8.64 0.68 -5.79
C GLY A 217 -9.36 -0.62 -6.14
N PRO A 218 -10.43 -0.57 -6.94
CA PRO A 218 -11.08 -1.77 -7.46
C PRO A 218 -10.21 -2.46 -8.52
N THR A 219 -10.39 -3.75 -8.71
CA THR A 219 -9.89 -4.45 -9.89
C THR A 219 -10.81 -4.11 -11.07
N ILE A 220 -10.30 -3.63 -12.17
CA ILE A 220 -8.97 -3.63 -12.80
C ILE A 220 -8.24 -2.32 -12.52
N ASP A 221 -6.92 -2.37 -12.28
CA ASP A 221 -6.14 -1.21 -11.80
C ASP A 221 -6.07 0.01 -12.75
N TYR A 222 -6.23 -0.14 -14.03
CA TYR A 222 -5.92 0.92 -15.01
C TYR A 222 -7.10 1.29 -15.92
N TYR A 223 -8.26 0.70 -15.67
CA TYR A 223 -9.49 0.98 -16.43
C TYR A 223 -10.72 0.76 -15.58
N GLY A 224 -11.55 1.79 -15.45
CA GLY A 224 -12.75 1.80 -14.61
C GLY A 224 -14.04 2.03 -15.36
N GLY A 225 -14.07 2.01 -16.71
CA GLY A 225 -15.25 2.33 -17.51
C GLY A 225 -16.46 1.43 -17.25
N PHE A 226 -16.30 0.25 -16.65
CA PHE A 226 -17.39 -0.64 -16.26
C PHE A 226 -17.96 -0.35 -14.86
N HIS A 227 -17.27 0.47 -14.03
CA HIS A 227 -17.74 0.90 -12.71
C HIS A 227 -17.68 2.44 -12.55
N PRO A 228 -18.40 3.22 -13.37
CA PRO A 228 -18.34 4.68 -13.31
C PRO A 228 -18.78 5.23 -11.93
N GLY A 229 -18.29 6.41 -11.59
CA GLY A 229 -18.51 7.09 -10.32
C GLY A 229 -17.23 7.14 -9.48
N ASP A 230 -17.27 7.77 -8.30
CA ASP A 230 -16.10 7.95 -7.44
C ASP A 230 -15.71 6.69 -6.70
N ASN A 231 -16.55 5.64 -6.70
CA ASN A 231 -16.31 4.29 -6.18
C ASN A 231 -15.93 4.26 -4.70
N LEU A 232 -16.73 4.84 -3.83
CA LEU A 232 -16.54 4.78 -2.39
C LEU A 232 -16.73 3.32 -1.90
N TYR A 233 -15.86 2.73 -1.10
CA TYR A 233 -14.70 3.25 -0.35
C TYR A 233 -13.34 2.88 -0.98
N SER A 234 -13.18 2.94 -2.28
CA SER A 234 -11.87 2.71 -2.89
C SER A 234 -10.87 3.78 -2.48
N THR A 235 -9.61 3.40 -2.34
CA THR A 235 -8.45 4.26 -2.02
C THR A 235 -8.78 5.29 -0.94
N SER A 236 -9.30 4.78 0.18
CA SER A 236 -9.86 5.56 1.29
C SER A 236 -9.26 5.14 2.63
N VAL A 237 -9.51 5.93 3.67
CA VAL A 237 -9.55 5.47 5.05
C VAL A 237 -10.99 5.41 5.53
N ILE A 238 -11.29 4.39 6.31
CA ILE A 238 -12.58 4.19 6.98
C ILE A 238 -12.29 4.03 8.47
N ALA A 239 -12.86 4.89 9.31
CA ALA A 239 -12.86 4.72 10.75
C ALA A 239 -14.14 3.99 11.15
N ILE A 240 -13.98 2.83 11.75
CA ILE A 240 -15.07 1.94 12.12
C ILE A 240 -15.09 1.79 13.65
N ASP A 241 -16.27 1.92 14.25
CA ASP A 241 -16.49 1.51 15.63
C ASP A 241 -16.24 0.01 15.74
N VAL A 242 -15.30 -0.37 16.59
CA VAL A 242 -14.81 -1.76 16.65
C VAL A 242 -15.85 -2.73 17.21
N GLU A 243 -16.77 -2.25 18.05
CA GLU A 243 -17.81 -3.10 18.65
C GLU A 243 -18.96 -3.37 17.69
N THR A 244 -19.37 -2.34 16.94
CA THR A 244 -20.59 -2.39 16.12
C THR A 244 -20.33 -2.67 14.65
N GLY A 245 -19.12 -2.36 14.16
CA GLY A 245 -18.79 -2.38 12.73
C GLY A 245 -19.36 -1.19 11.95
N GLU A 246 -19.95 -0.22 12.63
CA GLU A 246 -20.50 0.98 11.99
C GLU A 246 -19.38 1.97 11.62
N ARG A 247 -19.53 2.62 10.45
CA ARG A 247 -18.62 3.66 10.01
C ARG A 247 -18.88 4.96 10.77
N GLU A 248 -17.88 5.43 11.53
CA GLU A 248 -17.93 6.74 12.16
C GLU A 248 -17.63 7.86 11.17
N TRP A 249 -16.52 7.72 10.44
CA TRP A 249 -16.13 8.65 9.38
C TRP A 249 -15.29 7.95 8.32
N HIS A 250 -15.07 8.64 7.18
CA HIS A 250 -14.16 8.19 6.13
C HIS A 250 -13.56 9.39 5.42
N TYR A 251 -12.46 9.14 4.70
CA TYR A 251 -11.86 10.09 3.77
C TYR A 251 -11.35 9.35 2.54
N GLN A 252 -11.78 9.76 1.34
CA GLN A 252 -11.30 9.16 0.09
C GLN A 252 -10.08 9.93 -0.42
N PHE A 253 -8.94 9.25 -0.59
CA PHE A 253 -7.68 9.84 -1.04
C PHE A 253 -7.57 9.97 -2.55
N VAL A 254 -8.28 9.12 -3.29
CA VAL A 254 -8.37 9.13 -4.75
C VAL A 254 -9.77 8.76 -5.18
N HIS A 255 -10.42 9.65 -5.91
CA HIS A 255 -11.70 9.37 -6.55
C HIS A 255 -11.46 8.59 -7.84
N HIS A 256 -12.19 7.49 -8.03
CA HIS A 256 -12.11 6.64 -9.23
C HIS A 256 -10.66 6.26 -9.58
N ASP A 257 -10.00 5.51 -8.70
CA ASP A 257 -8.57 5.17 -8.84
C ASP A 257 -8.30 4.22 -10.01
N ILE A 258 -7.66 4.74 -11.06
CA ILE A 258 -7.14 3.97 -12.20
C ILE A 258 -5.61 4.09 -12.35
N TRP A 259 -4.91 4.49 -11.30
CA TRP A 259 -3.47 4.70 -11.30
C TRP A 259 -2.72 3.66 -10.47
N ASN A 260 -3.44 2.73 -9.83
CA ASN A 260 -2.89 1.83 -8.81
C ASN A 260 -2.30 2.64 -7.63
N TYR A 261 -3.05 3.64 -7.18
CA TYR A 261 -2.65 4.52 -6.08
C TYR A 261 -3.12 4.02 -4.71
N ASP A 262 -3.21 2.69 -4.57
CA ASP A 262 -3.54 2.03 -3.30
C ASP A 262 -2.93 2.73 -2.11
N THR A 263 -3.60 2.67 -0.98
CA THR A 263 -3.08 3.16 0.29
C THR A 263 -2.17 2.10 0.91
N PRO A 264 -0.82 2.23 0.78
CA PRO A 264 0.08 1.06 0.88
C PRO A 264 0.55 0.73 2.28
N MET A 265 0.30 1.58 3.27
CA MET A 265 0.83 1.42 4.62
C MET A 265 -0.20 1.77 5.67
N GLY A 266 -0.03 1.21 6.88
CA GLY A 266 -0.85 1.56 8.02
C GLY A 266 -0.72 3.04 8.35
N PRO A 267 -1.82 3.69 8.77
CA PRO A 267 -1.78 5.08 9.18
C PRO A 267 -0.95 5.26 10.46
N VAL A 268 -0.30 6.41 10.56
CA VAL A 268 0.39 6.83 11.78
C VAL A 268 -0.59 7.60 12.65
N LEU A 269 -0.78 7.17 13.89
CA LEU A 269 -1.58 7.87 14.88
C LEU A 269 -0.65 8.58 15.87
N MET A 270 -0.80 9.90 16.02
CA MET A 270 0.07 10.71 16.87
C MET A 270 -0.62 12.02 17.20
N ASP A 271 -0.55 12.46 18.45
CA ASP A 271 -1.03 13.78 18.82
C ASP A 271 -0.04 14.85 18.38
N VAL A 272 -0.56 15.94 17.84
CA VAL A 272 0.21 17.10 17.39
C VAL A 272 -0.34 18.38 17.98
N THR A 273 0.47 19.45 17.97
CA THR A 273 0.03 20.78 18.38
C THR A 273 0.11 21.74 17.21
N VAL A 274 -1.04 22.10 16.65
CA VAL A 274 -1.15 23.02 15.51
C VAL A 274 -1.81 24.32 15.98
N ASP A 275 -1.17 25.45 15.75
CA ASP A 275 -1.65 26.78 16.16
C ASP A 275 -2.02 26.88 17.65
N GLY A 276 -1.34 26.08 18.50
CA GLY A 276 -1.56 26.03 19.95
C GLY A 276 -2.67 25.08 20.41
N GLU A 277 -3.36 24.41 19.49
CA GLU A 277 -4.36 23.40 19.78
C GLU A 277 -3.75 21.99 19.67
N ARG A 278 -4.01 21.13 20.66
CA ARG A 278 -3.63 19.72 20.62
C ARG A 278 -4.68 18.93 19.85
N ILE A 279 -4.28 18.31 18.76
CA ILE A 279 -5.14 17.53 17.87
C ILE A 279 -4.65 16.07 17.88
N PRO A 280 -5.53 15.10 18.19
CA PRO A 280 -5.23 13.70 17.96
C PRO A 280 -5.19 13.44 16.45
N GLY A 281 -3.98 13.33 15.89
CA GLY A 281 -3.78 13.27 14.44
C GLY A 281 -3.81 11.84 13.90
N PHE A 282 -4.31 11.76 12.68
CA PHE A 282 -4.21 10.63 11.75
C PHE A 282 -3.37 11.08 10.55
N PHE A 283 -2.31 10.35 10.20
CA PHE A 283 -1.41 10.73 9.13
C PHE A 283 -1.19 9.57 8.16
N GLN A 284 -1.56 9.78 6.89
CA GLN A 284 -1.43 8.78 5.84
C GLN A 284 -0.48 9.24 4.75
N ALA A 285 0.68 8.60 4.66
CA ALA A 285 1.55 8.76 3.50
C ALA A 285 1.07 7.86 2.35
N THR A 286 1.11 8.39 1.13
CA THR A 286 0.50 7.77 -0.05
C THR A 286 1.48 7.57 -1.22
N LYS A 287 1.07 6.76 -2.20
CA LYS A 287 1.83 6.57 -3.45
C LYS A 287 1.94 7.85 -4.28
N GLN A 288 0.98 8.77 -4.16
CA GLN A 288 1.02 10.09 -4.80
C GLN A 288 2.04 11.05 -4.18
N ALA A 289 2.73 10.61 -3.11
CA ALA A 289 3.67 11.40 -2.32
C ALA A 289 3.03 12.50 -1.45
N PHE A 290 1.76 12.41 -1.15
CA PHE A 290 1.09 13.24 -0.15
C PHE A 290 1.14 12.60 1.24
N VAL A 291 1.07 13.42 2.28
CA VAL A 291 0.63 13.02 3.61
C VAL A 291 -0.73 13.69 3.86
N TYR A 292 -1.78 12.88 3.98
CA TYR A 292 -3.08 13.35 4.44
C TYR A 292 -3.05 13.43 5.98
N ALA A 293 -3.36 14.60 6.51
CA ALA A 293 -3.35 14.90 7.93
C ALA A 293 -4.77 15.22 8.40
N LEU A 294 -5.36 14.34 9.20
CA LEU A 294 -6.75 14.43 9.65
C LEU A 294 -6.82 14.36 11.18
N ASP A 295 -7.86 14.91 11.77
CA ASP A 295 -8.23 14.62 13.16
C ASP A 295 -8.80 13.18 13.21
N ARG A 296 -8.15 12.29 13.98
CA ARG A 296 -8.55 10.86 14.00
C ARG A 296 -9.90 10.59 14.64
N ARG A 297 -10.48 11.58 15.34
CA ARG A 297 -11.83 11.49 15.95
C ARG A 297 -12.94 11.70 14.93
N THR A 298 -12.70 12.56 13.93
CA THR A 298 -13.77 13.09 13.06
C THR A 298 -13.50 12.92 11.57
N GLY A 299 -12.23 12.67 11.17
CA GLY A 299 -11.80 12.67 9.78
C GLY A 299 -11.64 14.07 9.16
N GLU A 300 -11.85 15.14 9.94
CA GLU A 300 -11.69 16.50 9.46
C GLU A 300 -10.21 16.81 9.15
N PRO A 301 -9.91 17.45 8.01
CA PRO A 301 -8.56 17.83 7.66
C PRO A 301 -7.94 18.83 8.65
N ILE A 302 -6.71 18.55 9.15
CA ILE A 302 -5.95 19.47 9.98
C ILE A 302 -5.53 20.73 9.19
N TRP A 303 -5.18 20.56 7.93
CA TRP A 303 -4.92 21.63 6.97
C TRP A 303 -5.82 21.47 5.74
N PRO A 304 -6.17 22.56 5.03
CA PRO A 304 -7.07 22.48 3.89
C PRO A 304 -6.62 21.45 2.83
N ILE A 305 -7.60 20.69 2.32
CA ILE A 305 -7.42 19.74 1.23
C ILE A 305 -8.43 20.09 0.14
N PRO A 306 -8.13 21.07 -0.76
CA PRO A 306 -9.03 21.44 -1.84
C PRO A 306 -9.12 20.35 -2.90
N GLU A 307 -10.27 20.27 -3.55
CA GLU A 307 -10.47 19.55 -4.78
C GLU A 307 -9.84 20.32 -5.95
N VAL A 308 -8.98 19.65 -6.72
CA VAL A 308 -8.25 20.24 -7.85
C VAL A 308 -8.58 19.48 -9.13
N GLU A 309 -8.88 20.21 -10.19
CA GLU A 309 -9.15 19.64 -11.51
C GLU A 309 -7.95 18.80 -12.02
N VAL A 310 -8.25 17.63 -12.59
CA VAL A 310 -7.26 16.69 -13.13
C VAL A 310 -7.54 16.37 -14.60
N PRO A 311 -6.52 15.93 -15.36
CA PRO A 311 -6.69 15.53 -16.75
C PRO A 311 -7.72 14.40 -16.90
N GLN A 312 -8.60 14.54 -17.89
CA GLN A 312 -9.61 13.53 -18.20
C GLN A 312 -9.06 12.46 -19.15
N SER A 313 -9.59 11.26 -19.06
CA SER A 313 -9.17 10.13 -19.90
C SER A 313 -9.61 10.30 -21.35
N LEU A 314 -8.76 9.84 -22.27
CA LEU A 314 -9.09 9.70 -23.69
C LEU A 314 -9.37 8.24 -24.08
N VAL A 315 -9.38 7.32 -23.11
CA VAL A 315 -9.72 5.92 -23.34
C VAL A 315 -11.24 5.80 -23.52
N PRO A 316 -11.72 5.19 -24.60
CA PRO A 316 -13.16 5.06 -24.82
C PRO A 316 -13.85 4.31 -23.66
N GLY A 317 -14.96 4.86 -23.19
CA GLY A 317 -15.74 4.29 -22.08
C GLY A 317 -15.27 4.70 -20.69
N GLU A 318 -14.07 5.27 -20.54
CA GLU A 318 -13.56 5.74 -19.24
C GLU A 318 -14.16 7.10 -18.86
N MET A 319 -14.62 7.22 -17.62
CA MET A 319 -15.19 8.46 -17.06
C MET A 319 -14.55 8.72 -15.68
N LEU A 320 -13.52 9.56 -15.65
CA LEU A 320 -12.82 9.93 -14.43
C LEU A 320 -13.61 10.95 -13.61
N SER A 321 -13.36 10.95 -12.30
CA SER A 321 -13.73 12.09 -11.46
C SER A 321 -13.06 13.37 -11.98
N PRO A 322 -13.76 14.49 -12.05
CA PRO A 322 -13.21 15.75 -12.58
C PRO A 322 -12.12 16.34 -11.70
N THR A 323 -12.14 16.03 -10.41
CA THR A 323 -11.22 16.56 -9.41
C THR A 323 -10.61 15.45 -8.57
N GLN A 324 -9.53 15.81 -7.86
CA GLN A 324 -8.88 14.97 -6.86
C GLN A 324 -8.49 15.81 -5.64
N PRO A 325 -8.43 15.23 -4.43
CA PRO A 325 -8.07 15.96 -3.22
C PRO A 325 -6.56 16.21 -3.12
N PHE A 326 -6.14 17.48 -2.97
CA PHE A 326 -4.74 17.89 -2.89
C PHE A 326 -4.45 18.54 -1.53
N PRO A 327 -3.77 17.82 -0.60
CA PRO A 327 -3.33 18.40 0.67
C PRO A 327 -2.44 19.64 0.46
N THR A 328 -2.74 20.72 1.18
CA THR A 328 -1.92 21.94 1.15
C THR A 328 -0.70 21.83 2.06
N LYS A 329 -0.79 21.01 3.11
CA LYS A 329 0.28 20.67 4.06
C LYS A 329 0.14 19.21 4.53
N PRO A 330 1.29 18.55 4.82
CA PRO A 330 2.66 18.92 4.44
C PRO A 330 2.86 19.07 2.95
N ALA A 331 3.96 19.74 2.55
CA ALA A 331 4.40 19.69 1.14
C ALA A 331 4.65 18.24 0.70
N PRO A 332 4.49 17.90 -0.58
CA PRO A 332 4.76 16.55 -1.06
C PRO A 332 6.18 16.08 -0.72
N PHE A 333 6.31 14.85 -0.21
CA PHE A 333 7.60 14.30 0.19
C PHE A 333 8.41 13.69 -0.96
N ASP A 334 7.86 13.66 -2.16
CA ASP A 334 8.55 13.26 -3.40
C ASP A 334 8.05 14.09 -4.59
N LEU A 335 8.68 13.89 -5.74
CA LEU A 335 8.30 14.56 -6.98
C LEU A 335 6.94 14.05 -7.48
N GLN A 336 6.02 14.98 -7.72
CA GLN A 336 4.69 14.70 -8.25
C GLN A 336 4.60 15.16 -9.71
N GLY A 337 4.21 14.24 -10.58
CA GLY A 337 4.31 14.46 -12.01
C GLY A 337 5.77 14.51 -12.50
N ARG A 338 5.93 15.04 -13.70
CA ARG A 338 7.21 15.43 -14.33
C ARG A 338 7.01 16.82 -14.92
N THR A 339 7.54 17.81 -14.24
CA THR A 339 7.44 19.23 -14.64
C THR A 339 8.81 19.81 -14.93
N GLU A 340 8.85 21.00 -15.47
CA GLU A 340 10.11 21.71 -15.72
C GLU A 340 10.90 21.96 -14.44
N ASP A 341 10.24 22.21 -13.30
CA ASP A 341 10.90 22.45 -12.01
C ASP A 341 11.65 21.23 -11.47
N HIS A 342 11.30 20.04 -11.98
CA HIS A 342 11.98 18.79 -11.62
C HIS A 342 13.24 18.52 -12.44
N LEU A 343 13.55 19.32 -13.46
CA LEU A 343 14.77 19.19 -14.24
C LEU A 343 15.98 19.70 -13.47
N ILE A 344 17.13 19.05 -13.67
CA ILE A 344 18.41 19.52 -13.10
C ILE A 344 18.75 20.93 -13.62
N ASP A 345 19.29 21.74 -12.73
CA ASP A 345 19.58 23.16 -12.94
C ASP A 345 20.97 23.58 -12.40
N TYR A 346 21.93 22.65 -12.45
CA TYR A 346 23.27 22.88 -11.95
C TYR A 346 23.96 24.06 -12.64
N THR A 347 23.71 24.26 -13.95
CA THR A 347 24.07 25.46 -14.70
C THR A 347 22.97 25.80 -15.71
N PRO A 348 22.91 27.07 -16.23
CA PRO A 348 21.93 27.43 -17.25
C PRO A 348 22.01 26.55 -18.52
N GLU A 349 23.20 26.13 -18.91
CA GLU A 349 23.46 25.29 -20.09
C GLU A 349 22.89 23.87 -19.85
N ILE A 350 23.19 23.27 -18.69
CA ILE A 350 22.65 21.94 -18.31
C ILE A 350 21.13 21.99 -18.24
N ARG A 351 20.56 23.06 -17.67
CA ARG A 351 19.11 23.25 -17.60
C ARG A 351 18.48 23.32 -19.01
N ALA A 352 19.10 24.06 -19.93
CA ALA A 352 18.61 24.17 -21.32
C ALA A 352 18.68 22.81 -22.05
N MET A 353 19.77 22.06 -21.89
CA MET A 353 19.90 20.71 -22.45
C MET A 353 18.85 19.74 -21.86
N ALA A 354 18.66 19.79 -20.54
CA ALA A 354 17.66 18.94 -19.86
C ALA A 354 16.25 19.24 -20.36
N LEU A 355 15.90 20.52 -20.54
CA LEU A 355 14.60 20.96 -21.06
C LEU A 355 14.39 20.47 -22.51
N GLN A 356 15.39 20.63 -23.36
CA GLN A 356 15.34 20.16 -24.75
C GLN A 356 15.09 18.63 -24.79
N ILE A 357 15.88 17.86 -24.03
CA ILE A 357 15.71 16.39 -23.98
C ILE A 357 14.32 16.00 -23.46
N ALA A 358 13.81 16.68 -22.43
CA ALA A 358 12.48 16.41 -21.89
C ALA A 358 11.37 16.68 -22.90
N GLN A 359 11.48 17.76 -23.68
CA GLN A 359 10.54 18.11 -24.75
C GLN A 359 10.61 17.12 -25.92
N GLU A 360 11.79 16.76 -26.39
CA GLU A 360 12.00 15.79 -27.48
C GLU A 360 11.45 14.39 -27.15
N ASN A 361 11.48 14.01 -25.87
CA ASN A 361 11.00 12.69 -25.40
C ASN A 361 9.55 12.72 -24.88
N ASN A 362 8.85 13.85 -24.96
CA ASN A 362 7.52 14.04 -24.39
C ASN A 362 7.47 13.57 -22.92
N SER A 363 8.44 14.02 -22.11
CA SER A 363 8.70 13.50 -20.76
C SER A 363 7.82 14.13 -19.68
N PHE A 364 7.18 15.26 -19.97
CA PHE A 364 6.33 15.95 -19.01
C PHE A 364 4.98 15.26 -18.84
N ALA A 365 4.52 15.18 -17.60
CA ALA A 365 3.22 14.63 -17.24
C ALA A 365 2.76 15.26 -15.93
N PRO A 366 1.49 15.65 -15.79
CA PRO A 366 0.95 16.09 -14.50
C PRO A 366 0.82 14.90 -13.52
N LEU A 367 0.58 15.20 -12.25
CA LEU A 367 0.04 14.20 -11.32
C LEU A 367 -1.36 13.77 -11.81
N PHE A 368 -1.76 12.54 -11.56
CA PHE A 368 -2.99 11.95 -12.07
C PHE A 368 -3.12 11.97 -13.61
N ASN A 369 -1.98 11.85 -14.32
CA ASN A 369 -2.01 11.66 -15.77
C ASN A 369 -2.67 10.32 -16.10
N PRO A 370 -3.81 10.28 -16.84
CA PRO A 370 -4.55 9.04 -17.04
C PRO A 370 -3.86 8.10 -18.03
N PRO A 371 -4.15 6.79 -17.98
CA PRO A 371 -3.74 5.83 -19.00
C PRO A 371 -4.15 6.25 -20.42
N THR A 372 -3.35 5.82 -21.40
CA THR A 372 -3.67 5.90 -22.83
C THR A 372 -3.89 4.50 -23.40
N HIS A 373 -4.32 4.39 -24.64
CA HIS A 373 -4.58 3.09 -25.28
C HIS A 373 -3.80 2.89 -26.60
N VAL A 374 -3.68 1.65 -27.03
CA VAL A 374 -3.10 1.26 -28.33
C VAL A 374 -3.82 2.01 -29.45
N GLY A 375 -3.06 2.67 -30.32
CA GLY A 375 -3.57 3.52 -31.38
C GLY A 375 -3.65 5.01 -31.00
N ASN A 376 -3.46 5.39 -29.74
CA ASN A 376 -3.33 6.80 -29.37
C ASN A 376 -1.95 7.33 -29.86
N PRO A 377 -1.93 8.44 -30.63
CA PRO A 377 -0.68 8.97 -31.19
C PRO A 377 0.31 9.47 -30.11
N ALA A 378 -0.15 9.78 -28.90
CA ALA A 378 0.71 10.17 -27.78
C ALA A 378 1.52 8.99 -27.20
N GLY A 379 1.20 7.75 -27.58
CA GLY A 379 1.83 6.55 -27.02
C GLY A 379 1.40 6.27 -25.57
N ALA A 380 2.22 5.51 -24.83
CA ALA A 380 1.95 5.14 -23.46
C ALA A 380 2.02 6.36 -22.51
N ALA A 381 1.00 6.53 -21.66
CA ALA A 381 0.99 7.60 -20.65
C ALA A 381 2.09 7.38 -19.61
N ARG A 382 2.75 8.45 -19.20
CA ARG A 382 3.66 8.47 -18.07
C ARG A 382 2.89 8.82 -16.80
N VAL A 383 3.01 8.01 -15.77
CA VAL A 383 2.39 8.21 -14.45
C VAL A 383 3.50 8.41 -13.42
N CYS A 384 3.52 9.54 -12.74
CA CYS A 384 4.57 9.92 -11.79
C CYS A 384 3.99 10.57 -10.52
N PRO A 385 4.21 10.03 -9.33
CA PRO A 385 4.75 8.68 -9.09
C PRO A 385 3.89 7.60 -9.76
N GLY A 386 4.52 6.49 -10.16
CA GLY A 386 3.78 5.30 -10.61
C GLY A 386 3.34 4.43 -9.43
N GLY A 387 2.66 3.32 -9.71
CA GLY A 387 2.17 2.41 -8.67
C GLY A 387 3.23 1.82 -7.73
N ALA A 388 4.52 1.94 -8.06
CA ALA A 388 5.64 1.60 -7.18
C ALA A 388 6.37 2.83 -6.63
N GLY A 389 5.92 4.05 -6.94
CA GLY A 389 6.51 5.31 -6.50
C GLY A 389 5.92 5.81 -5.18
N GLY A 390 6.37 6.99 -4.74
CA GLY A 390 5.94 7.58 -3.49
C GLY A 390 6.25 6.68 -2.28
N ALA A 391 5.34 6.62 -1.31
CA ALA A 391 5.42 5.69 -0.18
C ALA A 391 4.93 4.28 -0.56
N ASN A 392 5.47 3.26 0.11
CA ASN A 392 5.05 1.87 -0.13
C ASN A 392 5.22 1.01 1.14
N ILE A 393 4.49 -0.09 1.20
CA ILE A 393 4.43 -1.00 2.34
C ILE A 393 5.79 -1.58 2.76
N THR A 394 6.72 -1.72 1.83
CA THR A 394 8.05 -2.27 2.11
C THR A 394 8.92 -1.34 2.94
N GLY A 395 8.51 -0.09 3.10
CA GLY A 395 9.12 0.91 3.97
C GLY A 395 8.02 1.76 4.60
N PRO A 396 7.30 1.24 5.61
CA PRO A 396 6.25 2.00 6.27
C PRO A 396 6.81 3.26 6.94
N ALA A 397 6.00 4.30 7.00
CA ALA A 397 6.33 5.48 7.77
C ALA A 397 6.41 5.15 9.26
N VAL A 398 7.26 5.89 9.97
CA VAL A 398 7.38 5.82 11.43
C VAL A 398 7.29 7.22 12.03
N ALA A 399 6.90 7.33 13.28
CA ALA A 399 6.77 8.62 13.95
C ALA A 399 7.38 8.63 15.34
N ASP A 400 7.80 9.82 15.76
CA ASP A 400 8.17 10.12 17.13
C ASP A 400 7.01 10.91 17.78
N PRO A 401 6.18 10.27 18.59
CA PRO A 401 5.02 10.94 19.19
C PRO A 401 5.38 12.00 20.23
N VAL A 402 6.63 12.02 20.71
CA VAL A 402 7.09 13.03 21.69
C VAL A 402 7.38 14.36 21.00
N SER A 403 7.98 14.32 19.82
CA SER A 403 8.33 15.53 19.06
C SER A 403 7.29 15.90 17.99
N GLY A 404 6.36 15.01 17.66
CA GLY A 404 5.40 15.22 16.58
C GLY A 404 6.01 15.09 15.20
N VAL A 405 7.10 14.32 15.03
CA VAL A 405 7.82 14.18 13.77
C VAL A 405 7.54 12.82 13.12
N MET A 406 7.17 12.87 11.84
CA MET A 406 6.97 11.69 10.99
C MET A 406 8.16 11.51 10.03
N TYR A 407 8.58 10.29 9.82
CA TYR A 407 9.65 9.92 8.88
C TYR A 407 9.08 9.02 7.79
N VAL A 408 9.30 9.41 6.53
CA VAL A 408 8.75 8.69 5.37
C VAL A 408 9.89 8.32 4.43
N THR A 409 9.91 7.06 3.96
CA THR A 409 10.76 6.68 2.83
C THR A 409 9.98 6.78 1.53
N SER A 410 10.63 7.19 0.46
CA SER A 410 9.99 7.28 -0.83
C SER A 410 10.93 6.90 -1.97
N GLN A 411 10.31 6.59 -3.11
CA GLN A 411 10.98 6.28 -4.36
C GLN A 411 10.39 7.11 -5.50
N SER A 412 11.23 7.95 -6.14
CA SER A 412 10.86 8.72 -7.34
C SER A 412 10.79 7.81 -8.56
N ALA A 413 9.80 6.90 -8.59
CA ALA A 413 9.60 5.98 -9.69
C ALA A 413 8.38 6.39 -10.51
N CYS A 414 8.57 6.58 -11.83
CA CYS A 414 7.46 6.70 -12.77
C CYS A 414 7.10 5.34 -13.35
N GLY A 415 5.82 5.14 -13.62
CA GLY A 415 5.29 4.02 -14.40
C GLY A 415 4.87 4.47 -15.79
N THR A 416 4.48 3.50 -16.61
CA THR A 416 3.74 3.74 -17.85
C THR A 416 2.42 2.99 -17.80
N ALA A 417 1.35 3.66 -18.20
CA ALA A 417 0.04 3.07 -18.32
C ALA A 417 -0.43 3.12 -19.78
N TYR A 418 -0.60 1.93 -20.37
CA TYR A 418 -0.98 1.76 -21.77
C TYR A 418 -1.94 0.60 -21.86
N LEU A 419 -3.11 0.81 -22.46
CA LEU A 419 -4.18 -0.17 -22.54
C LEU A 419 -4.29 -0.75 -23.94
N MET A 420 -4.71 -2.01 -24.01
CA MET A 420 -5.10 -2.72 -25.21
C MET A 420 -6.53 -3.25 -25.06
N ALA A 421 -7.18 -3.60 -26.15
CA ALA A 421 -8.50 -4.19 -26.07
C ALA A 421 -8.47 -5.45 -25.18
N GLY A 422 -9.41 -5.56 -24.26
CA GLY A 422 -9.46 -6.65 -23.29
C GLY A 422 -9.54 -8.02 -23.95
N ALA A 423 -10.30 -8.13 -25.06
CA ALA A 423 -10.41 -9.35 -25.86
C ALA A 423 -9.07 -9.81 -26.50
N GLU A 424 -8.10 -8.90 -26.64
CA GLU A 424 -6.78 -9.18 -27.23
C GLU A 424 -5.69 -9.42 -26.18
N SER A 425 -6.02 -9.30 -24.89
CA SER A 425 -5.04 -9.46 -23.81
C SER A 425 -4.57 -10.91 -23.70
N PRO A 426 -3.25 -11.18 -23.80
CA PRO A 426 -2.71 -12.52 -23.62
C PRO A 426 -2.60 -12.94 -22.14
N MET A 427 -2.92 -12.05 -21.22
CA MET A 427 -2.61 -12.21 -19.79
C MET A 427 -3.72 -12.88 -18.99
N ASP A 428 -4.91 -13.02 -19.55
CA ASP A 428 -6.00 -13.71 -18.87
C ASP A 428 -5.82 -15.23 -18.95
N GLN A 429 -5.02 -15.75 -18.03
CA GLN A 429 -4.74 -17.19 -17.96
C GLN A 429 -5.66 -17.93 -16.99
N LEU A 430 -6.34 -17.22 -16.08
CA LEU A 430 -7.11 -17.83 -14.99
C LEU A 430 -8.59 -18.02 -15.35
N VAL A 431 -9.13 -17.21 -16.25
CA VAL A 431 -10.57 -17.25 -16.56
C VAL A 431 -10.80 -17.22 -18.05
N GLN A 432 -11.24 -18.32 -18.60
CA GLN A 432 -11.47 -18.44 -20.05
C GLN A 432 -12.94 -18.54 -20.45
N THR A 433 -13.87 -18.79 -19.52
CA THR A 433 -15.28 -19.01 -19.87
C THR A 433 -16.23 -18.42 -18.84
N GLY A 434 -17.25 -17.73 -19.30
CA GLY A 434 -18.43 -17.36 -18.52
C GLY A 434 -18.37 -16.04 -17.76
N THR A 435 -17.25 -15.30 -17.81
CA THR A 435 -17.11 -14.00 -17.18
C THR A 435 -17.19 -12.85 -18.15
N ILE A 436 -17.65 -11.70 -17.69
CA ILE A 436 -17.70 -10.48 -18.48
C ILE A 436 -16.28 -9.91 -18.58
N ARG A 437 -15.82 -9.73 -19.81
CA ARG A 437 -14.52 -9.11 -20.05
C ARG A 437 -14.64 -7.59 -20.07
N SER A 438 -13.65 -6.95 -19.49
CA SER A 438 -13.43 -5.51 -19.61
C SER A 438 -13.11 -5.15 -21.07
N ASP A 439 -13.59 -3.98 -21.52
CA ASP A 439 -13.26 -3.45 -22.85
C ASP A 439 -11.76 -3.21 -23.02
N TRP A 440 -11.08 -2.82 -21.93
CA TRP A 440 -9.65 -2.51 -21.91
C TRP A 440 -8.92 -3.24 -20.80
N SER A 441 -7.65 -3.55 -21.07
CA SER A 441 -6.72 -4.15 -20.12
C SER A 441 -5.33 -3.57 -20.37
N ARG A 442 -4.44 -3.66 -19.36
CA ARG A 442 -3.07 -3.21 -19.51
C ARG A 442 -2.34 -3.96 -20.61
N ALA A 443 -1.73 -3.22 -21.55
CA ALA A 443 -0.92 -3.80 -22.60
C ALA A 443 0.36 -4.43 -22.04
N VAL A 444 0.68 -5.64 -22.46
CA VAL A 444 1.92 -6.34 -22.13
C VAL A 444 3.08 -5.65 -22.85
N GLY A 445 4.14 -5.30 -22.11
CA GLY A 445 5.33 -4.64 -22.66
C GLY A 445 5.45 -3.14 -22.38
N GLY A 446 4.46 -2.52 -21.75
CA GLY A 446 4.61 -1.21 -21.09
C GLY A 446 5.55 -1.37 -19.89
N GLY A 447 6.86 -1.47 -20.16
CA GLY A 447 7.86 -1.89 -19.19
C GLY A 447 7.93 -1.02 -17.94
N ARG A 448 8.27 -1.62 -16.83
CA ARG A 448 8.82 -0.91 -15.67
C ARG A 448 9.99 -0.06 -16.17
N GLY A 449 9.80 1.27 -16.24
CA GLY A 449 10.90 2.22 -16.42
C GLY A 449 11.68 2.15 -17.74
N GLY A 450 11.01 1.97 -18.87
CA GLY A 450 11.65 2.13 -20.17
C GLY A 450 12.00 3.60 -20.41
N GLY A 451 13.27 3.99 -20.34
CA GLY A 451 13.66 5.32 -20.79
C GLY A 451 14.83 5.99 -20.11
N SER A 452 15.48 5.38 -19.11
CA SER A 452 16.58 6.07 -18.40
C SER A 452 17.75 6.52 -19.30
N GLY A 453 18.00 5.83 -20.41
CA GLY A 453 19.06 6.20 -21.34
C GLY A 453 18.73 7.38 -22.26
N ARG A 454 17.44 7.62 -22.53
CA ARG A 454 17.00 8.73 -23.38
C ARG A 454 16.82 10.05 -22.60
N GLU A 455 16.65 9.97 -21.29
CA GLU A 455 16.44 11.12 -20.41
C GLU A 455 17.73 11.41 -19.63
N SER A 456 18.85 11.52 -20.34
CA SER A 456 20.16 11.80 -19.76
C SER A 456 21.02 12.65 -20.69
N ILE A 457 21.92 13.44 -20.09
CA ILE A 457 23.00 14.18 -20.75
C ILE A 457 24.27 13.37 -20.48
N ASP A 458 24.75 12.60 -21.46
CA ASP A 458 25.93 11.75 -21.34
C ASP A 458 25.95 10.86 -20.06
N GLY A 459 24.78 10.30 -19.70
CA GLY A 459 24.62 9.48 -18.50
C GLY A 459 24.17 10.24 -17.24
N LEU A 460 24.20 11.57 -17.25
CA LEU A 460 23.64 12.40 -16.19
C LEU A 460 22.11 12.50 -16.36
N SER A 461 21.33 11.94 -15.44
CA SER A 461 19.86 12.06 -15.49
C SER A 461 19.42 13.51 -15.55
N ILE A 462 18.47 13.83 -16.42
CA ILE A 462 17.90 15.18 -16.52
C ILE A 462 16.98 15.56 -15.36
N TRP A 463 16.61 14.60 -14.49
CA TRP A 463 15.71 14.81 -13.37
C TRP A 463 16.46 15.02 -12.06
N LYS A 464 15.99 15.93 -11.20
CA LYS A 464 16.53 16.14 -9.84
C LYS A 464 16.42 14.86 -9.00
N GLY A 465 17.39 14.66 -8.11
CA GLY A 465 17.41 13.59 -7.11
C GLY A 465 17.03 14.10 -5.72
N PRO A 466 17.14 13.23 -4.68
CA PRO A 466 17.49 11.80 -4.75
C PRO A 466 16.37 10.95 -5.35
N VAL A 467 16.74 9.80 -5.94
CA VAL A 467 15.76 8.83 -6.49
C VAL A 467 15.06 8.08 -5.37
N GLY A 468 15.81 7.66 -4.35
CA GLY A 468 15.28 7.17 -3.10
C GLY A 468 15.64 8.14 -1.98
N ARG A 469 14.69 8.45 -1.12
CA ARG A 469 14.84 9.46 -0.08
C ARG A 469 14.19 9.06 1.23
N ILE A 470 14.68 9.66 2.33
CA ILE A 470 14.03 9.69 3.63
C ILE A 470 13.73 11.15 3.94
N VAL A 471 12.51 11.45 4.30
CA VAL A 471 12.05 12.80 4.64
C VAL A 471 11.56 12.81 6.09
N ALA A 472 12.02 13.77 6.89
CA ALA A 472 11.47 14.07 8.21
C ALA A 472 10.52 15.26 8.09
N ILE A 473 9.32 15.11 8.61
CA ILE A 473 8.24 16.09 8.54
C ILE A 473 7.79 16.41 9.96
N ASP A 474 7.86 17.67 10.37
CA ASP A 474 7.26 18.14 11.60
C ASP A 474 5.74 18.27 11.41
N MET A 475 4.98 17.37 12.00
CA MET A 475 3.53 17.34 11.87
C MET A 475 2.82 18.36 12.77
N ASN A 476 3.55 19.12 13.60
CA ASN A 476 2.97 20.27 14.28
C ASN A 476 2.87 21.50 13.37
N THR A 477 3.74 21.57 12.35
CA THR A 477 3.81 22.72 11.42
C THR A 477 3.48 22.35 9.97
N GLY A 478 3.61 21.08 9.62
CA GLY A 478 3.52 20.57 8.24
C GLY A 478 4.76 20.89 7.40
N GLU A 479 5.89 21.24 8.02
CA GLU A 479 7.12 21.61 7.31
C GLU A 479 8.12 20.45 7.28
N HIS A 480 8.86 20.32 6.17
CA HIS A 480 9.97 19.37 6.08
C HIS A 480 11.15 19.87 6.92
N MET A 481 11.63 19.05 7.85
CA MET A 481 12.82 19.35 8.64
C MET A 481 14.10 19.10 7.87
N TRP A 482 14.16 17.92 7.20
CA TRP A 482 15.29 17.53 6.36
C TRP A 482 14.88 16.43 5.38
N MET A 483 15.69 16.28 4.33
CA MET A 483 15.59 15.21 3.35
C MET A 483 16.98 14.68 3.04
N ILE A 484 17.16 13.37 3.09
CA ILE A 484 18.43 12.69 2.79
C ILE A 484 18.22 11.55 1.77
N PRO A 485 19.28 11.16 1.03
CA PRO A 485 19.23 9.95 0.21
C PRO A 485 18.96 8.71 1.05
N ASN A 486 18.10 7.83 0.54
CA ASN A 486 17.85 6.51 1.12
C ASN A 486 18.94 5.53 0.64
N GLY A 487 19.84 5.11 1.54
CA GLY A 487 21.04 4.37 1.18
C GLY A 487 22.01 5.19 0.32
N ASP A 488 22.93 4.52 -0.37
CA ASP A 488 23.88 5.17 -1.25
C ASP A 488 23.70 4.69 -2.69
N ALA A 489 23.72 5.60 -3.65
CA ALA A 489 23.86 5.24 -5.06
C ALA A 489 25.14 4.42 -5.25
N ARG A 490 25.17 3.52 -6.23
CA ARG A 490 26.38 2.73 -6.52
C ARG A 490 27.57 3.62 -6.75
N GLN A 491 28.76 3.19 -6.30
CA GLN A 491 29.98 3.97 -6.43
C GLN A 491 30.21 4.44 -7.87
N ALA A 492 30.01 3.55 -8.85
CA ALA A 492 30.15 3.90 -10.27
C ALA A 492 29.19 5.01 -10.73
N GLN A 493 27.98 5.08 -10.15
CA GLN A 493 27.01 6.15 -10.46
C GLN A 493 27.44 7.48 -9.84
N GLN A 494 27.94 7.44 -8.61
CA GLN A 494 28.48 8.62 -7.93
C GLN A 494 29.72 9.17 -8.64
N ASP A 495 30.61 8.28 -9.06
CA ASP A 495 31.82 8.64 -9.83
C ASP A 495 31.44 9.23 -11.17
N ALA A 496 30.50 8.65 -11.91
CA ALA A 496 30.03 9.18 -13.19
C ALA A 496 29.46 10.60 -13.09
N ILE A 497 28.79 10.93 -11.97
CA ILE A 497 28.32 12.30 -11.73
C ILE A 497 29.48 13.22 -11.35
N ARG A 498 30.37 12.80 -10.44
CA ARG A 498 31.50 13.57 -9.97
C ARG A 498 32.47 13.93 -11.12
N ASP A 499 32.74 12.96 -11.98
CA ASP A 499 33.70 13.07 -13.06
C ASP A 499 33.06 13.56 -14.36
N HIS A 500 31.76 13.91 -14.35
CA HIS A 500 31.05 14.37 -15.53
C HIS A 500 31.65 15.70 -16.07
N PRO A 501 32.02 15.79 -17.37
CA PRO A 501 32.71 16.96 -17.91
C PRO A 501 31.98 18.28 -17.68
N LEU A 502 30.65 18.29 -17.79
CA LEU A 502 29.84 19.50 -17.62
C LEU A 502 29.69 19.94 -16.16
N LEU A 503 30.08 19.09 -15.19
CA LEU A 503 29.95 19.36 -13.75
C LEU A 503 31.29 19.75 -13.11
N GLN A 504 32.39 19.80 -13.88
CA GLN A 504 33.70 20.17 -13.34
C GLN A 504 33.70 21.62 -12.85
N GLY A 505 34.02 21.79 -11.57
CA GLY A 505 34.02 23.12 -10.92
C GLY A 505 32.63 23.63 -10.50
N VAL A 506 31.58 22.90 -10.75
CA VAL A 506 30.21 23.23 -10.31
C VAL A 506 30.04 22.86 -8.84
N SER A 507 29.63 23.81 -8.00
CA SER A 507 29.35 23.58 -6.60
C SER A 507 27.92 23.04 -6.37
N GLY A 508 27.68 22.33 -5.26
CA GLY A 508 26.35 21.87 -4.87
C GLY A 508 25.82 20.66 -5.64
N VAL A 509 26.67 20.00 -6.44
CA VAL A 509 26.28 18.79 -7.19
C VAL A 509 26.09 17.62 -6.23
N GLN A 510 24.86 17.08 -6.19
CA GLN A 510 24.55 15.92 -5.40
C GLN A 510 24.97 14.64 -6.14
N THR A 511 26.08 14.02 -5.74
CA THR A 511 26.57 12.77 -6.34
C THR A 511 25.82 11.55 -5.80
N ASN A 512 25.54 11.50 -4.50
CA ASN A 512 24.72 10.44 -3.92
C ASN A 512 23.23 10.71 -4.17
N ARG A 513 22.65 9.97 -5.10
CA ARG A 513 21.23 10.06 -5.45
C ARG A 513 20.36 9.04 -4.73
N GLY A 514 20.89 8.33 -3.74
CA GLY A 514 20.21 7.27 -3.04
C GLY A 514 19.97 6.03 -3.91
N ARG A 515 19.34 5.04 -3.30
CA ARG A 515 18.87 3.82 -3.99
C ARG A 515 17.39 3.95 -4.32
N SER A 516 17.01 3.41 -5.46
CA SER A 516 15.61 3.13 -5.74
C SER A 516 15.12 2.03 -4.78
N GLY A 517 14.12 2.31 -3.99
CA GLY A 517 13.53 1.39 -3.01
C GLY A 517 13.10 2.08 -1.72
N HIS A 518 12.40 1.31 -0.91
CA HIS A 518 11.92 1.74 0.39
C HIS A 518 12.69 1.03 1.50
N SER A 519 12.83 1.66 2.66
CA SER A 519 13.55 1.13 3.80
C SER A 519 12.61 0.86 4.96
N ALA A 520 12.75 -0.29 5.60
CA ALA A 520 12.17 -0.47 6.91
C ALA A 520 12.89 0.45 7.90
N MET A 521 12.12 1.09 8.77
CA MET A 521 12.61 2.05 9.76
C MET A 521 12.08 1.74 11.16
N VAL A 522 12.81 2.21 12.18
CA VAL A 522 12.34 2.30 13.56
C VAL A 522 12.92 3.56 14.20
N VAL A 523 12.11 4.26 14.96
CA VAL A 523 12.52 5.48 15.68
C VAL A 523 12.69 5.20 17.16
N THR A 524 13.73 5.80 17.76
CA THR A 524 14.02 5.77 19.20
C THR A 524 14.08 7.21 19.73
N PRO A 525 14.24 7.43 21.04
CA PRO A 525 14.32 8.79 21.58
C PRO A 525 15.34 9.72 20.91
N ASN A 526 16.45 9.19 20.40
CA ASN A 526 17.53 10.00 19.81
C ASN A 526 17.81 9.72 18.35
N LEU A 527 17.53 8.51 17.86
CA LEU A 527 17.96 8.03 16.55
C LEU A 527 16.79 7.51 15.74
N LEU A 528 16.90 7.71 14.45
CA LEU A 528 16.17 6.96 13.44
C LEU A 528 17.09 5.85 12.91
N PHE A 529 16.62 4.61 12.92
CA PHE A 529 17.29 3.49 12.27
C PHE A 529 16.58 3.20 10.95
N ALA A 530 17.37 3.09 9.86
CA ALA A 530 16.86 2.78 8.53
C ALA A 530 17.76 1.74 7.85
N SER A 531 17.16 0.71 7.27
CA SER A 531 17.91 -0.25 6.46
C SER A 531 18.19 0.30 5.07
N GLY A 532 19.36 0.00 4.51
CA GLY A 532 19.71 0.47 3.17
C GLY A 532 20.98 -0.18 2.65
N GLN A 533 21.31 0.08 1.40
CA GLN A 533 22.55 -0.38 0.79
C GLN A 533 23.61 0.73 0.77
N THR A 534 24.87 0.34 0.92
CA THR A 534 26.02 1.20 0.67
C THR A 534 26.31 1.32 -0.82
N ALA A 535 27.28 2.16 -1.18
CA ALA A 535 27.76 2.30 -2.55
C ALA A 535 28.31 0.98 -3.16
N ASP A 536 28.76 0.07 -2.30
CA ASP A 536 29.33 -1.26 -2.65
C ASP A 536 28.31 -2.39 -2.57
N ASP A 537 27.00 -2.08 -2.61
CA ASP A 537 25.90 -3.04 -2.56
C ASP A 537 25.76 -3.83 -1.22
N GLU A 538 26.46 -3.42 -0.16
CA GLU A 538 26.31 -4.06 1.16
C GLU A 538 25.06 -3.56 1.90
N TRP A 539 24.30 -4.46 2.53
CA TRP A 539 23.20 -4.09 3.39
C TRP A 539 23.67 -3.63 4.77
N LYS A 540 23.16 -2.49 5.21
CA LYS A 540 23.44 -1.89 6.52
C LYS A 540 22.15 -1.43 7.19
N LEU A 541 22.16 -1.45 8.51
CA LEU A 541 21.26 -0.66 9.34
C LEU A 541 21.99 0.63 9.70
N PHE A 542 21.55 1.74 9.15
CA PHE A 542 22.09 3.07 9.42
C PHE A 542 21.45 3.65 10.68
N ALA A 543 22.28 4.24 11.56
CA ALA A 543 21.84 5.08 12.65
C ALA A 543 21.92 6.55 12.20
N ILE A 544 20.82 7.26 12.29
CA ILE A 544 20.64 8.63 11.80
C ILE A 544 20.21 9.51 12.97
N ASP A 545 20.88 10.64 13.18
CA ASP A 545 20.38 11.66 14.15
C ASP A 545 19.03 12.17 13.61
N LYS A 546 17.97 11.94 14.36
CA LYS A 546 16.61 12.21 13.91
C LYS A 546 16.30 13.70 13.73
N ARG A 547 17.11 14.61 14.29
CA ARG A 547 16.92 16.07 14.19
C ARG A 547 17.60 16.65 12.96
N THR A 548 18.72 16.06 12.53
CA THR A 548 19.56 16.62 11.46
C THR A 548 19.59 15.80 10.18
N GLY A 549 19.19 14.51 10.23
CA GLY A 549 19.34 13.58 9.13
C GLY A 549 20.78 13.08 8.94
N GLU A 550 21.73 13.43 9.83
CA GLU A 550 23.12 13.00 9.73
C GLU A 550 23.25 11.51 10.09
N ARG A 551 23.94 10.73 9.26
CA ARG A 551 24.28 9.34 9.58
C ARG A 551 25.44 9.32 10.59
N VAL A 552 25.15 8.85 11.80
CA VAL A 552 26.12 8.80 12.92
C VAL A 552 26.72 7.43 13.12
N GLY A 553 26.20 6.39 12.45
CA GLY A 553 26.74 5.04 12.52
C GLY A 553 26.05 4.08 11.58
N ALA A 554 26.60 2.86 11.47
CA ALA A 554 25.99 1.78 10.70
C ALA A 554 26.49 0.41 11.20
N VAL A 555 25.62 -0.62 11.13
CA VAL A 555 25.97 -2.02 11.36
C VAL A 555 25.59 -2.86 10.16
N PRO A 556 26.36 -3.93 9.82
CA PRO A 556 26.04 -4.80 8.71
C PRO A 556 24.74 -5.58 8.96
N LEU A 557 23.96 -5.77 7.89
CA LEU A 557 22.80 -6.66 7.85
C LEU A 557 23.07 -7.84 6.90
N PRO A 558 22.53 -9.03 7.17
CA PRO A 558 22.69 -10.19 6.29
C PRO A 558 21.92 -10.05 4.97
N GLY A 559 21.02 -9.09 4.84
CA GLY A 559 20.21 -8.84 3.65
C GLY A 559 19.21 -7.71 3.83
N SER A 560 18.28 -7.57 2.87
CA SER A 560 17.24 -6.55 2.92
C SER A 560 16.24 -6.79 4.06
N THR A 561 15.77 -5.71 4.66
CA THR A 561 14.60 -5.73 5.55
C THR A 561 13.36 -5.25 4.76
N ARG A 562 12.20 -5.78 5.11
CA ARG A 562 10.92 -5.41 4.49
C ARG A 562 9.83 -5.38 5.56
N TYR A 563 8.78 -4.59 5.33
CA TYR A 563 7.55 -4.54 6.11
C TYR A 563 7.67 -4.00 7.54
N GLY A 564 8.71 -3.26 7.84
CA GLY A 564 8.93 -2.65 9.14
C GLY A 564 9.96 -3.37 10.01
N MET A 565 10.29 -2.73 11.11
CA MET A 565 11.17 -3.22 12.17
C MET A 565 10.49 -2.99 13.51
N SER A 566 10.77 -3.83 14.47
CA SER A 566 10.37 -3.64 15.86
C SER A 566 11.59 -3.75 16.78
N SER A 567 11.51 -3.09 17.94
CA SER A 567 12.51 -3.19 18.98
C SER A 567 11.86 -3.71 20.27
N TRP A 568 12.62 -4.38 21.10
CA TRP A 568 12.22 -4.81 22.44
C TRP A 568 13.29 -4.41 23.44
N VAL A 569 12.91 -4.24 24.69
CA VAL A 569 13.79 -3.91 25.82
C VAL A 569 13.83 -5.07 26.80
#